data_6952ddeb85332970bb4c3de786405dca
#
_entry.id   6952ddeb85332970bb4c3de786405dca
#
_cell.length_a   1.000
_cell.length_b   1.000
_cell.length_c   1.000
_cell.angle_alpha   90.00
_cell.angle_beta   90.00
_cell.angle_gamma   90.00
#
_symmetry.space_group_name_H-M   'P 1'
#
loop_
_entity.id
_entity.type
_entity.pdbx_description
1 polymer ?
#
loop_
_entity_poly.entity_id
_entity_poly.type
_entity_poly.pdbx_seq_one_letter_code
_entity_poly.pdbx_strand_id
1 'polypeptide(L)'
;MINSVILMGRLTADPELRQTQNGRVVTSFAVAVDRRFQRGQTDFINVVTWERTAEFVEKYFKKGAMIALRGSIQQHNYEDRNGNKRTAFEVIADEVSFCGSKADKPQTPNNDDFEEIPISDDLPF
;
A
#
# COMPACT_ATOMS: atom_id res chain seq x y z
N MET A 1 4.35 -4.70 23.88
CA MET A 1 3.18 -4.44 23.04
C MET A 1 3.48 -4.79 21.63
N ILE A 2 2.45 -5.21 20.90
CA ILE A 2 2.62 -5.56 19.49
C ILE A 2 1.65 -4.74 18.67
N ASN A 3 2.13 -4.15 17.60
CA ASN A 3 1.29 -3.39 16.69
C ASN A 3 1.87 -3.62 15.28
N SER A 4 1.30 -4.56 14.58
CA SER A 4 1.83 -4.95 13.28
C SER A 4 0.68 -5.25 12.35
N VAL A 5 0.76 -4.72 11.14
CA VAL A 5 -0.25 -4.90 10.12
C VAL A 5 0.44 -5.32 8.85
N ILE A 6 -0.10 -6.33 8.20
CA ILE A 6 0.41 -6.80 6.92
C ILE A 6 -0.77 -6.80 5.96
N LEU A 7 -0.64 -6.10 4.86
CA LEU A 7 -1.71 -5.97 3.89
C LEU A 7 -1.22 -6.23 2.49
N MET A 8 -2.11 -6.72 1.65
CA MET A 8 -1.87 -6.82 0.24
C MET A 8 -3.15 -6.43 -0.47
N GLY A 9 -3.07 -5.52 -1.41
CA GLY A 9 -4.25 -5.06 -2.13
C GLY A 9 -3.85 -4.17 -3.29
N ARG A 10 -4.82 -3.45 -3.83
CA ARG A 10 -4.58 -2.59 -4.98
C ARG A 10 -4.75 -1.13 -4.62
N LEU A 11 -3.93 -0.30 -5.18
CA LEU A 11 -4.05 1.14 -4.98
C LEU A 11 -5.31 1.64 -5.68
N THR A 12 -6.05 2.52 -5.03
CA THR A 12 -7.28 3.05 -5.59
C THR A 12 -7.03 4.31 -6.40
N ALA A 13 -5.85 4.91 -6.29
CA ALA A 13 -5.48 6.09 -7.04
C ALA A 13 -3.95 6.15 -7.10
N ASP A 14 -3.44 7.02 -7.96
CA ASP A 14 -2.01 7.22 -8.02
C ASP A 14 -1.54 7.87 -6.73
N PRO A 15 -0.47 7.37 -6.11
CA PRO A 15 0.02 8.00 -4.89
C PRO A 15 0.72 9.31 -5.22
N GLU A 16 0.47 10.30 -4.38
CA GLU A 16 1.06 11.62 -4.58
C GLU A 16 2.06 11.92 -3.49
N LEU A 17 3.19 12.43 -3.88
CA LEU A 17 4.24 12.77 -2.95
C LEU A 17 4.01 14.19 -2.46
N ARG A 18 4.11 14.40 -1.17
CA ARG A 18 3.96 15.71 -0.56
C ARG A 18 5.08 15.96 0.42
N GLN A 19 5.27 17.21 0.76
CA GLN A 19 6.21 17.55 1.81
C GLN A 19 5.47 18.22 2.94
N THR A 20 5.84 17.87 4.16
CA THR A 20 5.26 18.51 5.32
C THR A 20 5.96 19.84 5.55
N GLN A 21 5.47 20.59 6.51
CA GLN A 21 6.08 21.87 6.84
C GLN A 21 7.50 21.71 7.29
N ASN A 22 7.84 20.57 7.85
CA ASN A 22 9.20 20.33 8.31
C ASN A 22 10.09 19.78 7.20
N GLY A 23 9.60 19.75 5.98
CA GLY A 23 10.39 19.26 4.87
C GLY A 23 10.42 17.76 4.72
N ARG A 24 9.63 17.03 5.49
CA ARG A 24 9.63 15.58 5.38
C ARG A 24 8.72 15.14 4.22
N VAL A 25 9.12 14.09 3.57
CA VAL A 25 8.39 13.58 2.42
C VAL A 25 7.38 12.54 2.89
N VAL A 26 6.17 12.62 2.41
CA VAL A 26 5.11 11.72 2.82
C VAL A 26 4.20 11.43 1.63
N THR A 27 3.61 10.23 1.63
CA THR A 27 2.62 9.87 0.63
C THR A 27 1.47 9.16 1.33
N SER A 28 0.26 9.49 0.92
CA SER A 28 -0.94 8.84 1.44
C SER A 28 -1.70 8.23 0.28
N PHE A 29 -2.22 7.05 0.50
CA PHE A 29 -3.02 6.39 -0.52
C PHE A 29 -3.94 5.39 0.15
N ALA A 30 -4.96 4.96 -0.57
CA ALA A 30 -5.87 3.95 -0.06
C ALA A 30 -5.66 2.66 -0.82
N VAL A 31 -5.71 1.56 -0.10
CA VAL A 31 -5.53 0.24 -0.67
C VAL A 31 -6.86 -0.49 -0.56
N ALA A 32 -7.31 -1.06 -1.65
CA ALA A 32 -8.53 -1.85 -1.68
C ALA A 32 -8.18 -3.30 -1.38
N VAL A 33 -8.75 -3.82 -0.30
CA VAL A 33 -8.47 -5.17 0.16
C VAL A 33 -9.77 -5.94 0.20
N ASP A 34 -9.86 -7.00 -0.57
CA ASP A 34 -11.07 -7.81 -0.60
C ASP A 34 -11.14 -8.68 0.64
N ARG A 35 -12.32 -8.82 1.18
CA ARG A 35 -12.50 -9.67 2.34
C ARG A 35 -12.42 -11.14 1.92
N ARG A 36 -11.76 -11.91 2.76
CA ARG A 36 -11.50 -13.31 2.41
C ARG A 36 -12.76 -14.15 2.31
N PHE A 37 -13.70 -13.90 3.18
CA PHE A 37 -14.87 -14.76 3.26
C PHE A 37 -16.17 -14.10 2.84
N GLN A 38 -16.12 -12.87 2.38
CA GLN A 38 -17.32 -12.17 1.96
C GLN A 38 -17.09 -11.61 0.57
N ARG A 39 -17.49 -12.36 -0.42
CA ARG A 39 -17.33 -11.95 -1.79
C ARG A 39 -18.05 -10.65 -2.06
N GLY A 40 -17.44 -9.83 -2.83
CA GLY A 40 -18.03 -8.56 -3.17
C GLY A 40 -17.85 -7.48 -2.13
N GLN A 41 -17.21 -7.81 -1.02
CA GLN A 41 -16.95 -6.82 0.03
C GLN A 41 -15.49 -6.44 -0.02
N THR A 42 -15.23 -5.16 -0.10
CA THR A 42 -13.88 -4.63 -0.19
C THR A 42 -13.72 -3.56 0.88
N ASP A 43 -12.63 -3.62 1.60
CA ASP A 43 -12.30 -2.60 2.57
C ASP A 43 -11.27 -1.66 1.95
N PHE A 44 -11.44 -0.37 2.21
CA PHE A 44 -10.51 0.63 1.71
C PHE A 44 -9.71 1.13 2.91
N ILE A 45 -8.43 0.87 2.90
CA ILE A 45 -7.58 1.13 4.06
C ILE A 45 -6.60 2.22 3.74
N ASN A 46 -6.59 3.27 4.54
CA ASN A 46 -5.69 4.38 4.33
C ASN A 46 -4.30 4.03 4.79
N VAL A 47 -3.32 4.32 3.98
CA VAL A 47 -1.94 4.00 4.25
C VAL A 47 -1.10 5.25 4.08
N VAL A 48 -0.16 5.45 4.99
CA VAL A 48 0.75 6.58 4.93
C VAL A 48 2.17 6.02 4.92
N THR A 49 3.00 6.56 4.06
CA THR A 49 4.41 6.18 4.03
C THR A 49 5.25 7.43 4.10
N TRP A 50 6.45 7.32 4.66
CA TRP A 50 7.34 8.45 4.89
C TRP A 50 8.69 8.25 4.24
N GLU A 51 9.33 9.33 3.87
CA GLU A 51 10.72 9.38 3.43
C GLU A 51 10.97 8.41 2.27
N ARG A 52 11.94 7.56 2.38
CA ARG A 52 12.29 6.65 1.31
C ARG A 52 11.15 5.77 0.87
N THR A 53 10.36 5.31 1.82
CA THR A 53 9.23 4.45 1.48
C THR A 53 8.21 5.23 0.65
N ALA A 54 8.01 6.51 1.00
CA ALA A 54 7.09 7.35 0.24
C ALA A 54 7.59 7.55 -1.18
N GLU A 55 8.87 7.79 -1.35
CA GLU A 55 9.45 7.98 -2.66
C GLU A 55 9.35 6.70 -3.49
N PHE A 56 9.59 5.56 -2.85
CA PHE A 56 9.51 4.29 -3.52
C PHE A 56 8.10 4.03 -4.03
N VAL A 57 7.11 4.29 -3.20
CA VAL A 57 5.73 4.04 -3.58
C VAL A 57 5.32 4.98 -4.72
N GLU A 58 5.67 6.24 -4.62
CA GLU A 58 5.29 7.19 -5.64
C GLU A 58 5.94 6.84 -6.98
N LYS A 59 7.15 6.35 -6.92
CA LYS A 59 7.89 6.07 -8.14
C LYS A 59 7.42 4.79 -8.84
N TYR A 60 7.09 3.78 -8.07
CA TYR A 60 6.87 2.47 -8.64
C TYR A 60 5.43 1.95 -8.62
N PHE A 61 4.53 2.63 -7.96
CA PHE A 61 3.15 2.15 -7.86
C PHE A 61 2.18 3.16 -8.44
N LYS A 62 1.17 2.66 -9.12
CA LYS A 62 0.14 3.49 -9.73
C LYS A 62 -1.23 2.92 -9.40
N LYS A 63 -2.26 3.67 -9.73
CA LYS A 63 -3.62 3.22 -9.53
C LYS A 63 -3.80 1.82 -10.09
N GLY A 64 -4.36 0.94 -9.32
CA GLY A 64 -4.63 -0.42 -9.74
C GLY A 64 -3.49 -1.40 -9.51
N ALA A 65 -2.32 -0.92 -9.15
CA ALA A 65 -1.19 -1.83 -8.93
C ALA A 65 -1.34 -2.57 -7.61
N MET A 66 -0.86 -3.80 -7.59
CA MET A 66 -0.86 -4.57 -6.36
C MET A 66 0.33 -4.18 -5.51
N ILE A 67 0.09 -4.05 -4.23
CA ILE A 67 1.14 -3.69 -3.29
C ILE A 67 1.03 -4.57 -2.06
N ALA A 68 2.16 -5.00 -1.54
CA ALA A 68 2.21 -5.69 -0.26
C ALA A 68 2.97 -4.79 0.70
N LEU A 69 2.45 -4.63 1.89
CA LEU A 69 3.09 -3.73 2.83
C LEU A 69 2.99 -4.25 4.25
N ARG A 70 3.88 -3.74 5.08
CA ARG A 70 3.88 -4.05 6.49
C ARG A 70 4.10 -2.76 7.26
N GLY A 71 3.43 -2.64 8.37
CA GLY A 71 3.59 -1.46 9.21
C GLY A 71 2.81 -1.60 10.48
N SER A 72 2.33 -0.50 10.98
CA SER A 72 1.54 -0.47 12.21
C SER A 72 0.32 0.40 11.99
N ILE A 73 -0.68 0.23 12.84
CA ILE A 73 -1.89 1.00 12.73
C ILE A 73 -1.81 2.16 13.72
N GLN A 74 -2.26 3.32 13.30
CA GLN A 74 -2.28 4.49 14.16
C GLN A 74 -3.64 5.14 14.08
N GLN A 75 -4.02 5.72 15.19
CA GLN A 75 -5.27 6.44 15.30
C GLN A 75 -5.01 7.91 14.96
N HIS A 76 -5.92 8.49 14.22
CA HIS A 76 -5.80 9.88 13.80
C HIS A 76 -7.09 10.61 14.14
N ASN A 77 -6.99 11.65 14.94
CA ASN A 77 -8.15 12.42 15.33
C ASN A 77 -8.29 13.65 14.46
N TYR A 78 -9.50 13.95 14.04
CA TYR A 78 -9.73 15.11 13.21
C TYR A 78 -11.15 15.63 13.48
N GLU A 79 -11.42 16.82 12.98
CA GLU A 79 -12.76 17.41 13.07
C GLU A 79 -13.40 17.39 11.70
N ASP A 80 -14.66 16.97 11.63
CA ASP A 80 -15.34 16.98 10.35
C ASP A 80 -15.94 18.35 10.10
N ARG A 81 -16.66 18.49 9.01
CA ARG A 81 -17.21 19.77 8.62
C ARG A 81 -18.17 20.35 9.60
N ASN A 82 -18.82 19.50 10.38
CA ASN A 82 -19.80 19.95 11.35
C ASN A 82 -19.18 20.25 12.70
N GLY A 83 -17.86 20.16 12.79
CA GLY A 83 -17.19 20.42 14.05
C GLY A 83 -17.18 19.25 15.00
N ASN A 84 -17.63 18.09 14.56
CA ASN A 84 -17.61 16.91 15.41
C ASN A 84 -16.24 16.27 15.37
N LYS A 85 -15.78 15.82 16.53
CA LYS A 85 -14.50 15.14 16.61
C LYS A 85 -14.68 13.73 16.13
N ARG A 86 -13.80 13.31 15.23
CA ARG A 86 -13.84 11.98 14.66
C ARG A 86 -12.49 11.32 14.78
N THR A 87 -12.52 9.99 14.72
CA THR A 87 -11.31 9.20 14.79
C THR A 87 -11.22 8.34 13.56
N ALA A 88 -10.09 8.35 12.91
CA ALA A 88 -9.85 7.47 11.79
C ALA A 88 -8.61 6.66 12.10
N PHE A 89 -8.48 5.52 11.43
CA PHE A 89 -7.30 4.69 11.59
C PHE A 89 -6.57 4.64 10.28
N GLU A 90 -5.26 4.62 10.34
CA GLU A 90 -4.45 4.51 9.14
C GLU A 90 -3.28 3.60 9.43
N VAL A 91 -2.73 3.03 8.39
CA VAL A 91 -1.59 2.15 8.50
C VAL A 91 -0.35 2.95 8.11
N ILE A 92 0.65 2.98 8.97
CA ILE A 92 1.91 3.61 8.65
C ILE A 92 2.82 2.49 8.18
N ALA A 93 3.04 2.45 6.88
CA ALA A 93 3.81 1.37 6.29
C ALA A 93 5.29 1.69 6.33
N ASP A 94 6.09 0.76 6.79
CA ASP A 94 7.52 0.95 6.81
C ASP A 94 8.22 -0.02 5.87
N GLU A 95 7.50 -0.95 5.30
CA GLU A 95 8.08 -1.86 4.34
C GLU A 95 7.05 -2.12 3.24
N VAL A 96 7.46 -1.98 1.99
CA VAL A 96 6.57 -2.13 0.85
C VAL A 96 7.27 -3.00 -0.18
N SER A 97 6.52 -3.90 -0.79
CA SER A 97 7.08 -4.82 -1.79
C SER A 97 6.16 -4.98 -2.97
N PHE A 98 6.74 -5.33 -4.08
CA PHE A 98 5.96 -5.68 -5.25
C PHE A 98 5.30 -7.03 -5.07
N CYS A 99 4.13 -7.19 -5.65
CA CYS A 99 3.45 -8.47 -5.62
C CYS A 99 2.46 -8.48 -6.76
N GLY A 100 1.77 -9.57 -6.92
CA GLY A 100 0.79 -9.67 -7.98
C GLY A 100 1.37 -10.25 -9.25
N SER A 101 0.60 -10.16 -10.31
CA SER A 101 1.02 -10.74 -11.57
C SER A 101 2.01 -9.83 -12.27
N LYS A 102 2.58 -10.34 -13.34
CA LYS A 102 3.48 -9.57 -14.12
C LYS A 102 2.87 -8.29 -14.60
N ALA A 103 1.62 -8.30 -14.89
CA ALA A 103 0.95 -7.13 -15.40
C ALA A 103 0.87 -6.01 -14.38
N ASP A 104 1.01 -6.31 -13.12
CA ASP A 104 0.91 -5.31 -12.08
C ASP A 104 2.25 -4.70 -11.73
N LYS A 105 3.31 -5.18 -12.33
CA LYS A 105 4.63 -4.67 -11.98
C LYS A 105 5.06 -3.58 -12.93
N PRO A 106 5.94 -2.72 -12.49
CA PRO A 106 6.45 -1.69 -13.38
C PRO A 106 7.19 -2.35 -14.52
N GLN A 107 7.22 -1.68 -15.64
CA GLN A 107 7.91 -2.21 -16.76
C GLN A 107 9.36 -2.28 -16.51
N THR A 108 9.97 -3.41 -16.73
CA THR A 108 11.39 -3.49 -16.66
C THR A 108 11.83 -4.25 -17.84
N PRO A 109 12.86 -3.85 -18.41
CA PRO A 109 13.28 -4.43 -19.63
C PRO A 109 13.59 -5.86 -19.55
N ASN A 110 14.09 -6.32 -18.56
CA ASN A 110 14.47 -7.62 -18.61
C ASN A 110 13.88 -8.49 -17.76
N ASN A 111 12.91 -8.32 -17.43
CA ASN A 111 12.39 -9.08 -16.53
C ASN A 111 12.13 -10.37 -16.83
N ASP A 112 12.07 -10.62 -17.71
CA ASP A 112 11.60 -11.81 -17.94
C ASP A 112 12.32 -12.84 -17.60
N ASP A 113 13.16 -12.77 -17.64
CA ASP A 113 13.79 -13.79 -17.45
C ASP A 113 13.66 -14.42 -16.32
N PHE A 114 13.64 -14.13 -15.54
CA PHE A 114 13.65 -14.79 -14.48
C PHE A 114 12.56 -15.30 -14.16
N GLU A 115 11.92 -15.11 -14.58
CA GLU A 115 10.96 -15.57 -14.26
C GLU A 115 10.75 -16.65 -14.36
N GLU A 116 11.11 -16.83 -14.78
CA GLU A 116 10.81 -17.79 -14.92
C GLU A 116 10.83 -18.51 -14.18
N ILE A 117 10.94 -18.23 -13.70
CA ILE A 117 10.97 -18.91 -12.90
C ILE A 117 10.10 -19.79 -12.77
N PRO A 118 9.94 -20.43 -13.23
CA PRO A 118 9.13 -21.45 -13.16
C PRO A 118 9.29 -22.03 -11.92
N ILE A 119 10.20 -21.70 -11.31
CA ILE A 119 10.35 -22.18 -10.13
C ILE A 119 9.20 -22.05 -9.37
N SER A 120 8.54 -21.05 -9.50
CA SER A 120 7.42 -20.87 -8.72
C SER A 120 6.47 -21.91 -8.92
N ASP A 121 6.46 -22.51 -10.00
CA ASP A 121 5.51 -23.49 -10.22
C ASP A 121 5.74 -24.64 -9.40
N ASP A 122 6.90 -24.90 -9.03
CA ASP A 122 7.15 -26.03 -8.29
C ASP A 122 6.80 -25.86 -6.89
N LEU A 123 6.49 -24.73 -6.47
CA LEU A 123 6.20 -24.54 -5.11
C LEU A 123 4.85 -24.95 -4.83
N PRO A 124 4.66 -25.80 -3.93
CA PRO A 124 3.36 -26.32 -3.65
C PRO A 124 2.52 -25.40 -2.91
N PHE A 125 2.70 -24.24 -2.92
CA PHE A 125 1.77 -23.45 -2.18
C PHE A 125 1.34 -22.31 -2.98
#